data_2224f9e03ab4d2859f6fa4210d430924
#
_entry.id   2224f9e03ab4d2859f6fa4210d430924
#
_cell.length_a   1.000
_cell.length_b   1.000
_cell.length_c   1.000
_cell.angle_alpha   90.00
_cell.angle_beta   90.00
_cell.angle_gamma   90.00
#
_symmetry.space_group_name_H-M   'P 1'
#
loop_
_entity.id
_entity.type
_entity.pdbx_description
1 polymer ?
#
loop_
_entity_poly.entity_id
_entity_poly.type
_entity_poly.pdbx_seq_one_letter_code
_entity_poly.pdbx_strand_id
1 'polypeptide(L)'
;LRACKYHYGLPITAYLSDVFVSGSTAVGVVYGHAKVDRFARFADGHFLRTSSIRFAKKEGRFWVLTTMNSRYVIASFKRVDGRPSFRAFMQS
;
A
#
# COMPACT_ATOMS: atom_id res chain seq x y z
N LEU A 1 2.06 -11.34 -7.24
CA LEU A 1 1.11 -10.24 -7.45
C LEU A 1 1.35 -9.59 -8.81
N ARG A 2 0.29 -9.25 -9.53
CA ARG A 2 0.42 -8.54 -10.81
C ARG A 2 1.12 -7.20 -10.63
N ALA A 3 0.87 -6.53 -9.52
CA ALA A 3 1.46 -5.22 -9.23
C ALA A 3 2.99 -5.27 -9.22
N CYS A 4 3.58 -6.40 -8.87
CA CYS A 4 5.04 -6.54 -8.81
C CYS A 4 5.71 -6.57 -10.18
N LYS A 5 4.94 -6.80 -11.25
CA LYS A 5 5.46 -6.87 -12.61
C LYS A 5 5.48 -5.53 -13.33
N TYR A 6 4.90 -4.49 -12.72
CA TYR A 6 4.88 -3.17 -13.30
C TYR A 6 6.14 -2.39 -12.91
N HIS A 7 6.64 -1.55 -13.81
CA HIS A 7 7.79 -0.68 -13.54
C HIS A 7 7.31 0.69 -13.07
N TYR A 8 7.55 0.97 -11.79
CA TYR A 8 7.15 2.24 -11.18
C TYR A 8 8.25 3.28 -11.34
N GLY A 9 7.84 4.55 -11.38
CA GLY A 9 8.77 5.66 -11.60
C GLY A 9 9.80 5.86 -10.49
N LEU A 10 9.45 5.46 -9.25
CA LEU A 10 10.30 5.59 -8.08
C LEU A 10 10.36 4.27 -7.33
N PRO A 11 11.41 4.05 -6.51
CA PRO A 11 11.52 2.81 -5.75
C PRO A 11 10.31 2.54 -4.87
N ILE A 12 9.90 1.28 -4.81
CA ILE A 12 8.75 0.82 -4.03
C ILE A 12 9.23 0.14 -2.76
N THR A 13 8.65 0.53 -1.63
CA THR A 13 8.99 -0.08 -0.34
C THR A 13 8.34 -1.44 -0.19
N ALA A 14 7.06 -1.56 -0.53
CA ALA A 14 6.31 -2.81 -0.41
C ALA A 14 5.03 -2.75 -1.24
N TYR A 15 4.41 -3.91 -1.40
CA TYR A 15 3.12 -4.08 -2.07
C TYR A 15 2.11 -4.48 -1.00
N LEU A 16 0.90 -3.92 -1.08
CA LEU A 16 -0.17 -4.20 -0.12
C LEU A 16 -1.37 -4.80 -0.83
N SER A 17 -1.89 -5.90 -0.30
CA SER A 17 -3.14 -6.47 -0.77
C SER A 17 -4.23 -6.29 0.28
N ASP A 18 -5.49 -6.43 -0.15
CA ASP A 18 -6.67 -6.30 0.72
C ASP A 18 -6.64 -4.98 1.51
N VAL A 19 -6.34 -3.90 0.80
CA VAL A 19 -6.12 -2.59 1.41
C VAL A 19 -7.44 -1.90 1.73
N PHE A 20 -7.50 -1.32 2.91
CA PHE A 20 -8.49 -0.31 3.25
C PHE A 20 -7.79 0.87 3.93
N VAL A 21 -8.43 2.03 3.90
CA VAL A 21 -7.89 3.25 4.49
C VAL A 21 -8.65 3.57 5.77
N SER A 22 -7.91 3.83 6.83
CA SER A 22 -8.46 4.22 8.12
C SER A 22 -7.83 5.55 8.52
N GLY A 23 -8.63 6.61 8.56
CA GLY A 23 -8.09 7.95 8.76
C GLY A 23 -7.15 8.33 7.61
N SER A 24 -5.91 8.64 7.94
CA SER A 24 -4.89 8.98 6.95
C SER A 24 -3.91 7.84 6.69
N THR A 25 -4.17 6.63 7.22
CA THR A 25 -3.27 5.49 7.07
C THR A 25 -3.92 4.39 6.24
N ALA A 26 -3.11 3.60 5.56
CA ALA A 26 -3.59 2.41 4.87
C ALA A 26 -3.23 1.17 5.68
N VAL A 27 -4.12 0.18 5.63
CA VAL A 27 -3.89 -1.13 6.26
C VAL A 27 -4.02 -2.18 5.18
N GLY A 28 -3.11 -3.12 5.15
CA GLY A 28 -3.15 -4.20 4.18
C GLY A 28 -2.20 -5.32 4.53
N VAL A 29 -2.21 -6.34 3.70
CA VAL A 29 -1.29 -7.48 3.84
C VAL A 29 -0.05 -7.17 3.01
N VAL A 30 1.13 -7.23 3.63
CA VAL A 30 2.37 -6.81 3.01
C VAL A 30 3.01 -7.94 2.21
N TYR A 31 3.58 -7.55 1.07
CA TYR A 31 4.40 -8.43 0.23
C TYR A 31 5.59 -7.66 -0.31
N GLY A 32 6.73 -8.33 -0.42
CA GLY A 32 7.92 -7.78 -1.05
C GLY A 32 8.44 -6.52 -0.37
N HIS A 33 8.40 -6.47 0.96
CA HIS A 33 8.91 -5.30 1.68
C HIS A 33 10.43 -5.23 1.52
N ALA A 34 10.94 -4.04 1.18
CA ALA A 34 12.37 -3.83 0.96
C ALA A 34 13.20 -4.03 2.24
N LYS A 35 12.58 -3.84 3.41
CA LYS A 35 13.24 -3.98 4.71
C LYS A 35 12.58 -5.07 5.52
N VAL A 36 12.97 -6.32 5.30
CA VAL A 36 12.53 -7.44 6.13
C VAL A 36 13.54 -7.58 7.27
N ASP A 37 13.10 -7.41 8.50
CA ASP A 37 13.98 -7.51 9.65
C ASP A 37 14.00 -8.96 10.22
N ARG A 38 14.91 -9.20 11.19
CA ARG A 38 15.05 -10.52 11.79
C ARG A 38 13.85 -10.94 12.63
N PHE A 39 12.95 -10.02 12.95
CA PHE A 39 11.73 -10.31 13.70
C PHE A 39 10.55 -10.55 12.76
N ALA A 40 10.81 -10.55 11.46
CA ALA A 40 9.81 -10.80 10.43
C ALA A 40 8.61 -9.82 10.45
N ARG A 41 8.81 -8.61 10.99
CA ARG A 41 7.72 -7.63 11.07
C ARG A 41 7.19 -7.20 9.71
N PHE A 42 8.03 -7.29 8.67
CA PHE A 42 7.65 -6.93 7.31
C PHE A 42 7.66 -8.13 6.38
N ALA A 43 7.57 -9.34 6.95
CA ALA A 43 7.54 -10.55 6.14
C ALA A 43 6.24 -10.64 5.35
N ASP A 44 6.31 -11.27 4.18
CA ASP A 44 5.15 -11.48 3.32
C ASP A 44 4.00 -12.12 4.09
N GLY A 45 2.81 -11.60 3.86
CA GLY A 45 1.60 -12.13 4.47
C GLY A 45 1.21 -11.50 5.81
N HIS A 46 2.07 -10.66 6.38
CA HIS A 46 1.74 -9.98 7.63
C HIS A 46 0.93 -8.71 7.34
N PHE A 47 0.11 -8.32 8.31
CA PHE A 47 -0.59 -7.04 8.23
C PHE A 47 0.39 -5.89 8.47
N LEU A 48 0.16 -4.81 7.75
CA LEU A 48 0.94 -3.59 7.91
C LEU A 48 0.00 -2.40 7.90
N ARG A 49 0.24 -1.47 8.84
CA ARG A 49 -0.40 -0.15 8.81
C ARG A 49 0.67 0.86 8.42
N THR A 50 0.40 1.65 7.40
CA THR A 50 1.36 2.67 6.97
C THR A 50 1.36 3.85 7.94
N SER A 51 2.39 4.68 7.87
CA SER A 51 2.30 6.02 8.43
C SER A 51 1.35 6.86 7.57
N SER A 52 1.12 8.11 7.97
CA SER A 52 0.17 8.97 7.26
C SER A 52 0.50 9.09 5.77
N ILE A 53 -0.52 8.87 4.96
CA ILE A 53 -0.42 9.00 3.51
C ILE A 53 -0.32 10.48 3.17
N ARG A 54 0.73 10.86 2.47
CA ARG A 54 0.93 12.23 2.03
C ARG A 54 0.20 12.51 0.72
N PHE A 55 0.28 11.57 -0.20
CA PHE A 55 -0.50 11.62 -1.43
C PHE A 55 -0.56 10.23 -2.07
N ALA A 56 -1.49 10.08 -3.01
CA ALA A 56 -1.64 8.87 -3.79
C ALA A 56 -1.63 9.24 -5.28
N LYS A 57 -0.94 8.44 -6.07
CA LYS A 57 -0.84 8.65 -7.52
C LYS A 57 -1.06 7.32 -8.22
N LYS A 58 -1.86 7.34 -9.28
CA LYS A 58 -2.07 6.14 -10.08
C LYS A 58 -0.94 6.02 -11.10
N GLU A 59 -0.28 4.87 -11.12
CA GLU A 59 0.73 4.53 -12.11
C GLU A 59 0.28 3.27 -12.83
N GLY A 60 -0.02 3.39 -14.10
CA GLY A 60 -0.62 2.30 -14.84
C GLY A 60 -1.96 1.93 -14.26
N ARG A 61 -2.09 0.67 -13.81
CA ARG A 61 -3.34 0.13 -13.25
C ARG A 61 -3.40 0.20 -11.73
N PHE A 62 -2.32 0.62 -11.09
CA PHE A 62 -2.19 0.51 -9.65
C PHE A 62 -1.98 1.86 -8.99
N TRP A 63 -2.53 2.03 -7.80
CA TRP A 63 -2.30 3.22 -7.00
C TRP A 63 -1.04 3.06 -6.17
N VAL A 64 -0.26 4.13 -6.10
CA VAL A 64 0.95 4.20 -5.27
C VAL A 64 0.71 5.21 -4.18
N LEU A 65 0.86 4.76 -2.94
CA LEU A 65 0.72 5.60 -1.75
C LEU A 65 2.09 6.07 -1.30
N THR A 66 2.27 7.36 -1.13
CA THR A 66 3.52 7.91 -0.63
C THR A 66 3.30 8.42 0.79
N THR A 67 4.14 7.93 1.71
CA THR A 67 4.25 8.45 3.07
C THR A 67 5.55 9.25 3.18
N MET A 68 5.92 9.69 4.38
CA MET A 68 7.15 10.46 4.54
C MET A 68 8.39 9.68 4.08
N ASN A 69 8.47 8.40 4.42
CA ASN A 69 9.68 7.61 4.19
C ASN A 69 9.48 6.41 3.27
N SER A 70 8.28 6.17 2.79
CA SER A 70 7.97 4.91 2.11
C SER A 70 7.00 5.12 0.96
N ARG A 71 7.01 4.15 0.06
CA ARG A 71 6.12 4.14 -1.09
C ARG A 71 5.54 2.76 -1.23
N TYR A 72 4.20 2.67 -1.18
CA TYR A 72 3.48 1.40 -1.19
C TYR A 72 2.58 1.32 -2.41
N VAL A 73 2.58 0.17 -3.07
CA VAL A 73 1.68 -0.09 -4.19
C VAL A 73 0.46 -0.84 -3.65
N ILE A 74 -0.74 -0.38 -4.02
CA ILE A 74 -1.97 -1.10 -3.71
C ILE A 74 -2.17 -2.16 -4.79
N ALA A 75 -1.94 -3.42 -4.44
CA ALA A 75 -2.13 -4.54 -5.36
C ALA A 75 -3.59 -4.94 -5.47
N SER A 76 -4.35 -4.82 -4.37
CA SER A 76 -5.79 -5.08 -4.35
C SER A 76 -6.42 -4.35 -3.17
N PHE A 77 -7.74 -4.13 -3.27
CA PHE A 77 -8.52 -3.53 -2.18
C PHE A 77 -9.27 -4.61 -1.42
N LYS A 78 -9.45 -4.38 -0.12
CA LYS A 78 -10.30 -5.23 0.70
C LYS A 78 -11.72 -5.23 0.13
N ARG A 79 -12.35 -6.39 0.13
CA ARG A 79 -13.71 -6.53 -0.39
C ARG A 79 -14.66 -5.66 0.43
N VAL A 80 -15.65 -5.13 -0.24
CA VAL A 80 -16.73 -4.30 0.30
C VAL A 80 -16.26 -2.89 0.67
N ASP A 81 -15.36 -2.73 1.65
CA ASP A 81 -15.02 -1.41 2.21
C ASP A 81 -13.69 -0.83 1.73
N GLY A 82 -12.86 -1.62 1.07
CA GLY A 82 -11.53 -1.15 0.66
C GLY A 82 -11.57 0.05 -0.29
N ARG A 83 -12.21 -0.12 -1.45
CA ARG A 83 -12.32 0.98 -2.43
C ARG A 83 -13.10 2.17 -1.90
N PRO A 84 -14.25 2.00 -1.25
CA PRO A 84 -14.95 3.14 -0.67
C PRO A 84 -14.12 3.91 0.35
N SER A 85 -13.36 3.23 1.20
CA SER A 85 -12.52 3.91 2.19
C SER A 85 -11.41 4.72 1.52
N PHE A 86 -10.81 4.18 0.47
CA PHE A 86 -9.78 4.90 -0.29
C PHE A 86 -10.37 6.10 -1.01
N ARG A 87 -11.53 5.93 -1.62
CA ARG A 87 -12.22 7.02 -2.32
C ARG A 87 -12.57 8.14 -1.36
N ALA A 88 -13.07 7.80 -0.16
CA ALA A 88 -13.36 8.79 0.88
C ALA A 88 -12.11 9.56 1.28
N PHE A 89 -10.98 8.87 1.42
CA PHE A 89 -9.71 9.51 1.72
C PHE A 89 -9.30 10.49 0.61
N MET A 90 -9.44 10.09 -0.65
CA MET A 90 -9.05 10.92 -1.79
C MET A 90 -9.90 12.18 -1.91
N GLN A 91 -11.11 12.16 -1.38
CA GLN A 91 -12.04 13.29 -1.44
C GLN A 91 -11.96 14.22 -0.23
N SER A 92 -11.20 13.82 0.78
CA SER A 92 -11.09 14.64 2.01
C SER A 92 -10.07 15.76 1.88
#